data_987ccd4a9994e9bf642f096e1f91d374
#
_entry.id   987ccd4a9994e9bf642f096e1f91d374
#
_cell.length_a   1.000
_cell.length_b   1.000
_cell.length_c   1.000
_cell.angle_alpha   90.00
_cell.angle_beta   90.00
_cell.angle_gamma   90.00
#
_symmetry.space_group_name_H-M   'P 1'
#
loop_
_entity.id
_entity.type
_entity.pdbx_description
1 polymer ?
#
loop_
_entity_poly.entity_id
_entity_poly.type
_entity_poly.pdbx_seq_one_letter_code
_entity_poly.pdbx_strand_id
1 'polypeptide(L)'
;MRIMSFVLLIGLLLCFSFSPLRAESEAEKAAVSAAQTWLTLTDGGSYPSSWKEASSYFRGAVTEQSWGASMEGFRKPLGKLVNRKIMRTQESTSLPGAPDGRYVVMFFETSFEKKKAVVETVTFMLEKDGKWRAAGYFIK
;
A
#
# COMPACT_ATOMS: atom_id res chain seq x y z
N MET A 1 70.48 -25.49 -11.26
CA MET A 1 69.46 -25.22 -10.25
C MET A 1 68.37 -24.36 -10.87
N ARG A 2 67.23 -24.99 -11.21
CA ARG A 2 66.08 -24.26 -11.77
C ARG A 2 65.13 -23.91 -10.62
N ILE A 3 65.00 -22.65 -10.33
CA ILE A 3 64.03 -22.14 -9.38
C ILE A 3 62.71 -21.95 -10.12
N MET A 4 61.75 -22.84 -9.83
CA MET A 4 60.38 -22.69 -10.32
C MET A 4 59.65 -21.69 -9.41
N SER A 5 59.39 -20.52 -9.95
CA SER A 5 58.53 -19.52 -9.32
C SER A 5 57.07 -19.96 -9.47
N PHE A 6 56.47 -20.33 -8.36
CA PHE A 6 55.02 -20.56 -8.28
C PHE A 6 54.34 -19.21 -8.14
N VAL A 7 53.70 -18.78 -9.18
CA VAL A 7 52.79 -17.59 -9.11
C VAL A 7 51.45 -18.08 -8.63
N LEU A 8 51.13 -17.77 -7.36
CA LEU A 8 49.83 -18.06 -6.75
C LEU A 8 48.83 -16.99 -7.22
N LEU A 9 47.99 -17.33 -8.17
CA LEU A 9 46.90 -16.46 -8.63
C LEU A 9 45.77 -16.56 -7.63
N ILE A 10 45.68 -15.61 -6.69
CA ILE A 10 44.54 -15.50 -5.77
C ILE A 10 43.40 -14.88 -6.57
N GLY A 11 42.51 -15.74 -7.07
CA GLY A 11 41.25 -15.32 -7.65
C GLY A 11 40.32 -14.76 -6.56
N LEU A 12 40.18 -13.45 -6.51
CA LEU A 12 39.21 -12.77 -5.67
C LEU A 12 37.80 -13.07 -6.21
N LEU A 13 37.13 -14.07 -5.66
CA LEU A 13 35.70 -14.32 -5.91
C LEU A 13 34.90 -13.17 -5.26
N LEU A 14 34.54 -12.17 -6.05
CA LEU A 14 33.52 -11.21 -5.67
C LEU A 14 32.17 -11.93 -5.65
N CYS A 15 31.78 -12.40 -4.46
CA CYS A 15 30.41 -12.82 -4.20
C CYS A 15 29.50 -11.60 -4.29
N PHE A 16 28.94 -11.35 -5.47
CA PHE A 16 27.78 -10.47 -5.61
C PHE A 16 26.63 -11.15 -4.90
N SER A 17 26.36 -10.73 -3.65
CA SER A 17 25.14 -11.09 -2.96
C SER A 17 23.99 -10.38 -3.67
N PHE A 18 23.39 -11.06 -4.65
CA PHE A 18 22.10 -10.70 -5.17
C PHE A 18 21.10 -10.89 -4.03
N SER A 19 20.72 -9.82 -3.35
CA SER A 19 19.52 -9.84 -2.53
C SER A 19 18.36 -10.05 -3.50
N PRO A 20 17.60 -11.16 -3.38
CA PRO A 20 16.45 -11.34 -4.25
C PRO A 20 15.48 -10.20 -3.97
N LEU A 21 15.08 -9.47 -5.03
CA LEU A 21 13.93 -8.58 -4.98
C LEU A 21 12.76 -9.42 -4.45
N ARG A 22 12.21 -9.02 -3.30
CA ARG A 22 11.08 -9.72 -2.70
C ARG A 22 9.91 -9.68 -3.67
N ALA A 23 9.49 -10.83 -4.15
CA ALA A 23 8.30 -10.94 -4.98
C ALA A 23 7.06 -10.58 -4.15
N GLU A 24 6.12 -9.84 -4.76
CA GLU A 24 4.84 -9.51 -4.17
C GLU A 24 4.06 -10.81 -3.89
N SER A 25 3.53 -10.97 -2.67
CA SER A 25 2.73 -12.15 -2.29
C SER A 25 1.35 -12.11 -2.95
N GLU A 26 0.66 -13.26 -2.99
CA GLU A 26 -0.72 -13.33 -3.49
C GLU A 26 -1.66 -12.45 -2.65
N ALA A 27 -1.45 -12.37 -1.33
CA ALA A 27 -2.21 -11.49 -0.45
C ALA A 27 -1.99 -10.01 -0.81
N GLU A 28 -0.75 -9.61 -1.03
CA GLU A 28 -0.43 -8.24 -1.46
C GLU A 28 -1.08 -7.90 -2.80
N LYS A 29 -0.99 -8.80 -3.79
CA LYS A 29 -1.64 -8.60 -5.10
C LYS A 29 -3.15 -8.46 -4.98
N ALA A 30 -3.80 -9.30 -4.20
CA ALA A 30 -5.24 -9.26 -3.99
C ALA A 30 -5.67 -7.97 -3.29
N ALA A 31 -4.93 -7.55 -2.25
CA ALA A 31 -5.20 -6.31 -1.54
C ALA A 31 -4.99 -5.08 -2.42
N VAL A 32 -3.92 -5.04 -3.21
CA VAL A 32 -3.65 -3.93 -4.14
C VAL A 32 -4.76 -3.82 -5.19
N SER A 33 -5.18 -4.93 -5.77
CA SER A 33 -6.30 -4.94 -6.74
C SER A 33 -7.59 -4.41 -6.12
N ALA A 34 -7.94 -4.87 -4.92
CA ALA A 34 -9.12 -4.39 -4.20
C ALA A 34 -9.01 -2.89 -3.86
N ALA A 35 -7.83 -2.43 -3.45
CA ALA A 35 -7.59 -1.03 -3.13
C ALA A 35 -7.71 -0.12 -4.35
N GLN A 36 -7.19 -0.53 -5.49
CA GLN A 36 -7.30 0.23 -6.73
C GLN A 36 -8.76 0.41 -7.15
N THR A 37 -9.57 -0.63 -7.03
CA THR A 37 -11.02 -0.55 -7.27
C THR A 37 -11.70 0.39 -6.28
N TRP A 38 -11.41 0.26 -5.00
CA TRP A 38 -11.99 1.11 -3.95
C TRP A 38 -11.61 2.59 -4.12
N LEU A 39 -10.36 2.87 -4.50
CA LEU A 39 -9.88 4.23 -4.71
C LEU A 39 -10.61 4.94 -5.85
N THR A 40 -11.18 4.23 -6.82
CA THR A 40 -12.02 4.85 -7.86
C THR A 40 -13.24 5.54 -7.25
N LEU A 41 -13.77 5.03 -6.14
CA LEU A 41 -14.89 5.65 -5.43
C LEU A 41 -14.47 6.96 -4.77
N THR A 42 -13.31 6.99 -4.12
CA THR A 42 -12.79 8.21 -3.49
C THR A 42 -12.40 9.25 -4.55
N ASP A 43 -11.78 8.82 -5.64
CA ASP A 43 -11.40 9.70 -6.74
C ASP A 43 -12.63 10.34 -7.43
N GLY A 44 -13.70 9.58 -7.54
CA GLY A 44 -14.95 10.04 -8.14
C GLY A 44 -15.87 10.82 -7.22
N GLY A 45 -15.48 11.03 -5.95
CA GLY A 45 -16.30 11.73 -4.97
C GLY A 45 -17.48 10.90 -4.43
N SER A 46 -17.48 9.59 -4.68
CA SER A 46 -18.52 8.66 -4.18
C SER A 46 -18.19 8.23 -2.73
N TYR A 47 -18.11 9.20 -1.84
CA TYR A 47 -17.71 8.96 -0.44
C TYR A 47 -18.65 8.05 0.33
N PRO A 48 -19.99 8.19 0.22
CA PRO A 48 -20.91 7.25 0.86
C PRO A 48 -20.67 5.80 0.41
N SER A 49 -20.48 5.57 -0.87
CA SER A 49 -20.19 4.24 -1.43
C SER A 49 -18.84 3.71 -0.93
N SER A 50 -17.81 4.55 -0.86
CA SER A 50 -16.50 4.14 -0.35
C SER A 50 -16.57 3.71 1.11
N TRP A 51 -17.42 4.34 1.94
CA TRP A 51 -17.66 3.93 3.31
C TRP A 51 -18.41 2.60 3.39
N LYS A 52 -19.45 2.43 2.59
CA LYS A 52 -20.24 1.18 2.55
C LYS A 52 -19.41 -0.03 2.11
N GLU A 53 -18.49 0.17 1.18
CA GLU A 53 -17.58 -0.86 0.68
C GLU A 53 -16.37 -1.11 1.59
N ALA A 54 -16.16 -0.29 2.61
CA ALA A 54 -15.08 -0.46 3.57
C ALA A 54 -15.35 -1.64 4.52
N SER A 55 -14.32 -2.06 5.25
CA SER A 55 -14.43 -3.14 6.22
C SER A 55 -15.41 -2.80 7.34
N SER A 56 -15.95 -3.83 7.97
CA SER A 56 -16.81 -3.65 9.15
C SER A 56 -16.07 -2.96 10.29
N TYR A 57 -14.76 -3.23 10.45
CA TYR A 57 -13.89 -2.52 11.39
C TYR A 57 -13.88 -1.02 11.11
N PHE A 58 -13.62 -0.62 9.87
CA PHE A 58 -13.59 0.80 9.47
C PHE A 58 -14.94 1.48 9.71
N ARG A 59 -16.02 0.84 9.31
CA ARG A 59 -17.39 1.36 9.49
C ARG A 59 -17.79 1.47 10.96
N GLY A 60 -17.26 0.62 11.82
CA GLY A 60 -17.45 0.70 13.27
C GLY A 60 -16.61 1.81 13.93
N ALA A 61 -15.47 2.14 13.36
CA ALA A 61 -14.56 3.16 13.89
C ALA A 61 -14.88 4.57 13.40
N VAL A 62 -15.42 4.71 12.19
CA VAL A 62 -15.72 5.98 11.54
C VAL A 62 -17.16 5.94 11.02
N THR A 63 -17.97 6.92 11.38
CA THR A 63 -19.33 7.03 10.82
C THR A 63 -19.28 7.47 9.35
N GLU A 64 -20.31 7.13 8.60
CA GLU A 64 -20.46 7.58 7.21
C GLU A 64 -20.39 9.11 7.10
N GLN A 65 -21.04 9.80 8.01
CA GLN A 65 -21.04 11.27 8.04
C GLN A 65 -19.64 11.84 8.31
N SER A 66 -18.93 11.32 9.31
CA SER A 66 -17.56 11.76 9.63
C SER A 66 -16.59 11.47 8.48
N TRP A 67 -16.71 10.31 7.85
CA TRP A 67 -15.92 9.98 6.69
C TRP A 67 -16.15 10.92 5.53
N GLY A 68 -17.43 11.17 5.19
CA GLY A 68 -17.79 12.12 4.14
C GLY A 68 -17.26 13.52 4.42
N ALA A 69 -17.40 14.02 5.64
CA ALA A 69 -16.87 15.33 6.03
C ALA A 69 -15.35 15.40 5.92
N SER A 70 -14.63 14.34 6.33
CA SER A 70 -13.18 14.25 6.18
C SER A 70 -12.76 14.29 4.71
N MET A 71 -13.41 13.52 3.85
CA MET A 71 -13.11 13.49 2.43
C MET A 71 -13.40 14.80 1.73
N GLU A 72 -14.48 15.46 2.08
CA GLU A 72 -14.78 16.83 1.62
C GLU A 72 -13.72 17.84 2.04
N GLY A 73 -13.12 17.66 3.23
CA GLY A 73 -12.13 18.57 3.79
C GLY A 73 -10.72 18.37 3.25
N PHE A 74 -10.27 17.15 3.03
CA PHE A 74 -8.87 16.91 2.65
C PHE A 74 -8.67 16.23 1.28
N ARG A 75 -9.63 15.44 0.77
CA ARG A 75 -9.49 14.79 -0.54
C ARG A 75 -10.07 15.65 -1.67
N LYS A 76 -11.29 16.10 -1.53
CA LYS A 76 -11.98 16.88 -2.56
C LYS A 76 -11.22 18.12 -3.03
N PRO A 77 -10.59 18.92 -2.13
CA PRO A 77 -9.85 20.10 -2.54
C PRO A 77 -8.63 19.81 -3.41
N LEU A 78 -8.13 18.58 -3.44
CA LEU A 78 -6.99 18.21 -4.26
C LEU A 78 -7.34 18.05 -5.75
N GLY A 79 -8.62 17.96 -6.07
CA GLY A 79 -9.09 17.82 -7.44
C GLY A 79 -8.97 16.40 -7.98
N LYS A 80 -8.99 16.28 -9.30
CA LYS A 80 -8.97 14.98 -9.98
C LYS A 80 -7.63 14.29 -9.83
N LEU A 81 -7.68 12.97 -9.84
CA LEU A 81 -6.49 12.12 -9.96
C LEU A 81 -5.79 12.39 -11.30
N VAL A 82 -4.49 12.65 -11.26
CA VAL A 82 -3.64 12.76 -12.44
C VAL A 82 -2.84 11.48 -12.65
N ASN A 83 -2.17 10.99 -11.60
CA ASN A 83 -1.32 9.80 -11.65
C ASN A 83 -1.23 9.17 -10.26
N ARG A 84 -1.23 7.84 -10.21
CA ARG A 84 -1.03 7.06 -8.98
C ARG A 84 -0.13 5.87 -9.29
N LYS A 85 0.91 5.71 -8.49
CA LYS A 85 1.87 4.62 -8.61
C LYS A 85 2.09 3.97 -7.26
N ILE A 86 2.02 2.63 -7.21
CA ILE A 86 2.38 1.90 -6.00
C ILE A 86 3.88 1.98 -5.75
N MET A 87 4.26 2.37 -4.54
CA MET A 87 5.65 2.45 -4.13
C MET A 87 6.06 1.21 -3.35
N ARG A 88 5.21 0.78 -2.43
CA ARG A 88 5.52 -0.27 -1.48
C ARG A 88 4.26 -0.87 -0.89
N THR A 89 4.34 -2.15 -0.57
CA THR A 89 3.34 -2.88 0.22
C THR A 89 4.01 -3.47 1.45
N GLN A 90 3.23 -3.67 2.50
CA GLN A 90 3.68 -4.29 3.74
C GLN A 90 2.55 -5.13 4.32
N GLU A 91 2.77 -6.44 4.47
CA GLU A 91 1.86 -7.32 5.21
C GLU A 91 2.07 -7.16 6.71
N SER A 92 0.98 -7.24 7.47
CA SER A 92 1.01 -7.23 8.93
C SER A 92 -0.11 -8.10 9.50
N THR A 93 0.12 -8.67 10.67
CA THR A 93 -0.90 -9.41 11.43
C THR A 93 -1.45 -8.61 12.59
N SER A 94 -0.84 -7.47 12.90
CA SER A 94 -1.31 -6.55 13.92
C SER A 94 -0.98 -5.12 13.53
N LEU A 95 -1.89 -4.20 13.85
CA LEU A 95 -1.70 -2.76 13.69
C LEU A 95 -2.16 -2.06 14.97
N PRO A 96 -1.49 -0.94 15.37
CA PRO A 96 -1.88 -0.19 16.56
C PRO A 96 -3.36 0.24 16.50
N GLY A 97 -4.12 -0.05 17.55
CA GLY A 97 -5.53 0.33 17.68
C GLY A 97 -6.52 -0.50 16.86
N ALA A 98 -6.06 -1.54 16.16
CA ALA A 98 -6.89 -2.42 15.34
C ALA A 98 -6.87 -3.85 15.90
N PRO A 99 -7.91 -4.68 15.63
CA PRO A 99 -7.91 -6.09 16.01
C PRO A 99 -6.82 -6.84 15.24
N ASP A 100 -6.29 -7.91 15.82
CA ASP A 100 -5.39 -8.82 15.12
C ASP A 100 -6.09 -9.42 13.90
N GLY A 101 -5.35 -9.62 12.82
CA GLY A 101 -5.89 -10.13 11.58
C GLY A 101 -4.85 -10.14 10.47
N ARG A 102 -5.30 -10.09 9.22
CA ARG A 102 -4.41 -9.96 8.08
C ARG A 102 -4.62 -8.59 7.44
N TYR A 103 -3.54 -7.83 7.35
CA TYR A 103 -3.52 -6.48 6.80
C TYR A 103 -2.48 -6.37 5.70
N VAL A 104 -2.76 -5.53 4.73
CA VAL A 104 -1.78 -5.02 3.77
C VAL A 104 -1.82 -3.50 3.82
N VAL A 105 -0.70 -2.89 4.15
CA VAL A 105 -0.51 -1.44 4.08
C VAL A 105 0.15 -1.11 2.75
N MET A 106 -0.47 -0.23 1.99
CA MET A 106 -0.03 0.18 0.66
C MET A 106 0.34 1.65 0.66
N PHE A 107 1.46 1.97 0.05
CA PHE A 107 1.93 3.33 -0.11
C PHE A 107 1.94 3.67 -1.60
N PHE A 108 1.16 4.68 -1.97
CA PHE A 108 1.10 5.16 -3.34
C PHE A 108 1.72 6.56 -3.43
N GLU A 109 2.56 6.78 -4.43
CA GLU A 109 2.89 8.13 -4.85
C GLU A 109 1.80 8.60 -5.80
N THR A 110 1.13 9.68 -5.45
CA THR A 110 -0.05 10.15 -6.16
C THR A 110 0.07 11.63 -6.46
N SER A 111 -0.31 12.00 -7.67
CA SER A 111 -0.46 13.41 -8.06
C SER A 111 -1.93 13.68 -8.37
N PHE A 112 -2.45 14.72 -7.76
CA PHE A 112 -3.76 15.29 -8.04
C PHE A 112 -3.61 16.61 -8.79
N GLU A 113 -4.68 17.10 -9.39
CA GLU A 113 -4.64 18.37 -10.13
C GLU A 113 -4.03 19.51 -9.33
N LYS A 114 -4.32 19.59 -8.03
CA LYS A 114 -3.91 20.70 -7.16
C LYS A 114 -2.77 20.36 -6.21
N LYS A 115 -2.29 19.14 -6.20
CA LYS A 115 -1.14 18.75 -5.39
C LYS A 115 -0.41 17.55 -5.99
N LYS A 116 0.88 17.74 -6.27
CA LYS A 116 1.75 16.73 -6.87
C LYS A 116 2.50 15.96 -5.81
N ALA A 117 2.80 14.69 -6.11
CA ALA A 117 3.71 13.84 -5.36
C ALA A 117 3.39 13.71 -3.86
N VAL A 118 2.11 13.51 -3.54
CA VAL A 118 1.68 13.15 -2.18
C VAL A 118 1.77 11.64 -1.99
N VAL A 119 1.83 11.22 -0.74
CA VAL A 119 1.78 9.80 -0.38
C VAL A 119 0.39 9.48 0.14
N GLU A 120 -0.32 8.59 -0.56
CA GLU A 120 -1.53 7.96 -0.06
C GLU A 120 -1.14 6.67 0.65
N THR A 121 -1.49 6.56 1.92
CA THR A 121 -1.35 5.33 2.70
C THR A 121 -2.72 4.68 2.81
N VAL A 122 -2.85 3.50 2.23
CA VAL A 122 -4.11 2.77 2.16
C VAL A 122 -3.92 1.43 2.85
N THR A 123 -4.74 1.15 3.84
CA THR A 123 -4.70 -0.12 4.57
C THR A 123 -5.93 -0.92 4.24
N PHE A 124 -5.73 -2.16 3.81
CA PHE A 124 -6.80 -3.13 3.60
C PHE A 124 -6.65 -4.30 4.57
N MET A 125 -7.76 -4.87 4.96
CA MET A 125 -7.81 -6.07 5.80
C MET A 125 -8.61 -7.17 5.12
N LEU A 126 -8.20 -8.41 5.37
CA LEU A 126 -8.94 -9.59 4.92
C LEU A 126 -10.08 -9.84 5.89
N GLU A 127 -11.31 -9.79 5.40
CA GLU A 127 -12.48 -10.11 6.20
C GLU A 127 -12.82 -11.62 6.16
N LYS A 128 -13.72 -12.05 7.02
CA LYS A 128 -14.07 -13.48 7.18
C LYS A 128 -14.62 -14.12 5.91
N ASP A 129 -15.22 -13.33 5.03
CA ASP A 129 -15.73 -13.79 3.73
C ASP A 129 -14.64 -13.96 2.66
N GLY A 130 -13.37 -13.75 3.03
CA GLY A 130 -12.22 -13.86 2.12
C GLY A 130 -12.00 -12.64 1.24
N LYS A 131 -12.71 -11.54 1.45
CA LYS A 131 -12.56 -10.31 0.69
C LYS A 131 -11.69 -9.31 1.42
N TRP A 132 -10.82 -8.63 0.67
CA TRP A 132 -10.02 -7.51 1.14
C TRP A 132 -10.84 -6.23 1.09
N ARG A 133 -10.91 -5.51 2.23
CA ARG A 133 -11.67 -4.24 2.34
C ARG A 133 -10.87 -3.18 3.06
N ALA A 134 -11.20 -1.93 2.76
CA ALA A 134 -10.51 -0.77 3.34
C ALA A 134 -10.64 -0.74 4.87
N ALA A 135 -9.51 -0.60 5.54
CA ALA A 135 -9.40 -0.44 6.98
C ALA A 135 -8.83 0.92 7.39
N GLY A 136 -8.23 1.65 6.45
CA GLY A 136 -7.69 2.97 6.69
C GLY A 136 -7.27 3.66 5.40
N TYR A 137 -7.29 4.99 5.42
CA TYR A 137 -6.88 5.84 4.32
C TYR A 137 -6.31 7.15 4.86
N PHE A 138 -5.15 7.54 4.32
CA PHE A 138 -4.45 8.72 4.79
C PHE A 138 -3.65 9.36 3.65
N ILE A 139 -3.64 10.68 3.57
CA ILE A 139 -2.84 11.47 2.62
C ILE A 139 -1.84 12.33 3.39
N LYS A 140 -0.59 12.27 2.97
CA LYS A 140 0.48 13.07 3.57
C LYS A 140 1.25 13.86 2.52
#